data_3221bac2ff923d21226badb347781877
#
_entry.id   3221bac2ff923d21226badb347781877
#
_cell.length_a   1.000
_cell.length_b   1.000
_cell.length_c   1.000
_cell.angle_alpha   90.00
_cell.angle_beta   90.00
_cell.angle_gamma   90.00
#
_symmetry.space_group_name_H-M   'P 1'
#
loop_
_entity.id
_entity.type
_entity.pdbx_description
1 polymer ?
#
loop_
_entity_poly.entity_id
_entity_poly.type
_entity_poly.pdbx_seq_one_letter_code
_entity_poly.pdbx_strand_id
1 'polypeptide(L)'
;MLLAGTDNTPAKEVEYLRLFENYPVDGIILVGTMFTAGHRKFLKETKVPVVVIGQRTSHANCIYHDDYGAGKAMGQAVAGFSKKGVAYIGVTRDDKAAGAARDDGFIAGLKNAGVTLFEENKRTSAFTLESGYESALDLLESKCDIDVISCATDTIAAGAIEAIQTYLKKQIPTNAADAGARMRYILENTSIRVTGFGDNQMLKAVTGGIPTIHFGYKTSGIRGAELLLDSIEKGEQIPIEMKLGFRLVGADPSDSENLT
;
A
#
# COMPACT_ATOMS: atom_id res chain seq x y z
N MET A 1 16.53 20.71 7.86
CA MET A 1 16.05 19.37 7.44
C MET A 1 16.64 19.06 6.06
N LEU A 2 17.26 17.87 5.91
CA LEU A 2 17.69 17.33 4.62
C LEU A 2 16.67 16.27 4.18
N LEU A 3 16.40 16.17 2.89
CA LEU A 3 15.49 15.16 2.32
C LEU A 3 16.20 14.42 1.18
N ALA A 4 16.10 13.10 1.17
CA ALA A 4 16.61 12.26 0.09
C ALA A 4 15.51 11.36 -0.45
N GLY A 5 15.38 11.29 -1.76
CA GLY A 5 14.50 10.34 -2.45
C GLY A 5 15.28 9.10 -2.87
N THR A 6 14.78 7.92 -2.50
CA THR A 6 15.45 6.64 -2.74
C THR A 6 14.81 5.80 -3.84
N ASP A 7 13.70 6.27 -4.40
CA ASP A 7 12.94 5.61 -5.47
C ASP A 7 12.59 4.14 -5.14
N ASN A 8 12.25 3.88 -3.87
CA ASN A 8 12.02 2.52 -3.33
C ASN A 8 13.19 1.55 -3.59
N THR A 9 14.42 2.07 -3.65
CA THR A 9 15.62 1.27 -3.92
C THR A 9 16.38 1.02 -2.61
N PRO A 10 16.37 -0.19 -2.05
CA PRO A 10 17.00 -0.48 -0.75
C PRO A 10 18.49 -0.17 -0.70
N ALA A 11 19.21 -0.31 -1.81
CA ALA A 11 20.62 0.04 -1.89
C ALA A 11 20.85 1.54 -1.72
N LYS A 12 20.01 2.38 -2.35
CA LYS A 12 20.04 3.85 -2.18
C LYS A 12 19.67 4.25 -0.75
N GLU A 13 18.70 3.58 -0.11
CA GLU A 13 18.36 3.84 1.28
C GLU A 13 19.60 3.67 2.18
N VAL A 14 20.32 2.55 2.05
CA VAL A 14 21.54 2.29 2.82
C VAL A 14 22.66 3.30 2.51
N GLU A 15 22.80 3.69 1.24
CA GLU A 15 23.77 4.71 0.82
C GLU A 15 23.48 6.06 1.49
N TYR A 16 22.24 6.54 1.44
CA TYR A 16 21.85 7.79 2.08
C TYR A 16 21.90 7.74 3.62
N LEU A 17 21.59 6.62 4.22
CA LEU A 17 21.76 6.42 5.66
C LEU A 17 23.23 6.63 6.07
N ARG A 18 24.19 6.05 5.34
CA ARG A 18 25.63 6.23 5.57
C ARG A 18 26.10 7.64 5.26
N LEU A 19 25.53 8.27 4.21
CA LEU A 19 25.83 9.66 3.87
C LEU A 19 25.41 10.57 5.02
N PHE A 20 24.18 10.42 5.54
CA PHE A 20 23.68 11.26 6.64
C PHE A 20 24.41 11.01 7.96
N GLU A 21 24.89 9.80 8.23
CA GLU A 21 25.72 9.52 9.40
C GLU A 21 27.02 10.33 9.40
N ASN A 22 27.57 10.64 8.23
CA ASN A 22 28.79 11.47 8.07
C ASN A 22 28.50 12.96 7.96
N TYR A 23 27.24 13.38 7.95
CA TYR A 23 26.82 14.78 7.99
C TYR A 23 26.48 15.19 9.44
N PRO A 24 26.54 16.48 9.78
CA PRO A 24 26.12 16.96 11.09
C PRO A 24 24.59 16.96 11.22
N VAL A 25 23.99 15.77 11.24
CA VAL A 25 22.56 15.59 11.53
C VAL A 25 22.37 15.08 12.95
N ASP A 26 21.34 15.56 13.64
CA ASP A 26 21.03 15.15 15.00
C ASP A 26 20.27 13.83 15.05
N GLY A 27 19.60 13.45 13.95
CA GLY A 27 18.84 12.21 13.85
C GLY A 27 18.29 11.97 12.45
N ILE A 28 17.80 10.77 12.19
CA ILE A 28 17.31 10.31 10.89
C ILE A 28 15.90 9.70 11.02
N ILE A 29 14.98 10.11 10.14
CA ILE A 29 13.72 9.39 9.90
C ILE A 29 13.87 8.63 8.59
N LEU A 30 13.77 7.31 8.64
CA LEU A 30 13.74 6.44 7.48
C LEU A 30 12.29 6.00 7.21
N VAL A 31 11.73 6.39 6.07
CA VAL A 31 10.52 5.76 5.54
C VAL A 31 10.99 4.51 4.78
N GLY A 32 11.00 3.39 5.49
CA GLY A 32 11.63 2.16 5.01
C GLY A 32 10.71 1.34 4.11
N THR A 33 11.31 0.68 3.12
CA THR A 33 10.63 -0.29 2.24
C THR A 33 11.07 -1.71 2.58
N MET A 34 12.07 -2.26 1.90
CA MET A 34 12.58 -3.61 2.13
C MET A 34 13.87 -3.60 2.95
N PHE A 35 13.85 -4.15 4.16
CA PHE A 35 15.03 -4.20 5.02
C PHE A 35 15.99 -5.31 4.61
N THR A 36 17.11 -4.89 4.04
CA THR A 36 18.24 -5.75 3.68
C THR A 36 19.21 -5.96 4.85
N ALA A 37 20.21 -6.82 4.65
CA ALA A 37 21.31 -6.97 5.59
C ALA A 37 22.06 -5.64 5.84
N GLY A 38 22.13 -4.76 4.81
CA GLY A 38 22.75 -3.43 4.92
C GLY A 38 22.02 -2.52 5.91
N HIS A 39 20.68 -2.47 5.86
CA HIS A 39 19.87 -1.73 6.81
C HIS A 39 20.08 -2.23 8.25
N ARG A 40 19.99 -3.55 8.45
CA ARG A 40 20.20 -4.15 9.77
C ARG A 40 21.59 -3.88 10.31
N LYS A 41 22.62 -3.93 9.46
CA LYS A 41 23.98 -3.60 9.85
C LYS A 41 24.09 -2.13 10.27
N PHE A 42 23.59 -1.22 9.44
CA PHE A 42 23.60 0.21 9.74
C PHE A 42 22.90 0.53 11.06
N LEU A 43 21.68 0.05 11.26
CA LEU A 43 20.90 0.31 12.48
C LEU A 43 21.55 -0.24 13.76
N LYS A 44 22.41 -1.25 13.66
CA LYS A 44 23.18 -1.79 14.80
C LYS A 44 24.44 -1.01 15.11
N GLU A 45 25.05 -0.38 14.11
CA GLU A 45 26.35 0.25 14.19
C GLU A 45 26.30 1.77 14.41
N THR A 46 25.23 2.40 13.91
CA THR A 46 25.07 3.87 13.96
C THR A 46 24.89 4.36 15.39
N LYS A 47 25.48 5.54 15.66
CA LYS A 47 25.27 6.32 16.90
C LYS A 47 24.25 7.43 16.70
N VAL A 48 23.85 7.72 15.47
CA VAL A 48 22.83 8.70 15.16
C VAL A 48 21.47 8.10 15.48
N PRO A 49 20.61 8.76 16.25
CA PRO A 49 19.24 8.31 16.49
C PRO A 49 18.48 8.10 15.19
N VAL A 50 17.85 6.93 15.03
CA VAL A 50 17.05 6.60 13.85
C VAL A 50 15.65 6.19 14.27
N VAL A 51 14.64 6.73 13.57
CA VAL A 51 13.26 6.25 13.64
C VAL A 51 12.85 5.70 12.28
N VAL A 52 12.32 4.48 12.27
CA VAL A 52 11.83 3.82 11.06
C VAL A 52 10.32 3.96 10.97
N ILE A 53 9.80 4.38 9.82
CA ILE A 53 8.38 4.44 9.53
C ILE A 53 8.04 3.44 8.40
N GLY A 54 6.97 2.70 8.57
CA GLY A 54 6.43 1.76 7.57
C GLY A 54 6.92 0.32 7.72
N GLN A 55 8.08 0.09 8.36
CA GLN A 55 8.61 -1.26 8.58
C GLN A 55 8.89 -1.50 10.07
N ARG A 56 8.68 -2.74 10.51
CA ARG A 56 9.00 -3.18 11.86
C ARG A 56 10.48 -3.56 11.99
N THR A 57 11.14 -3.06 13.04
CA THR A 57 12.52 -3.43 13.38
C THR A 57 12.72 -3.41 14.89
N SER A 58 13.55 -4.31 15.40
CA SER A 58 13.99 -4.31 16.81
C SER A 58 15.29 -3.53 17.04
N HIS A 59 15.84 -2.88 16.01
CA HIS A 59 17.16 -2.22 16.07
C HIS A 59 17.07 -0.70 16.13
N ALA A 60 15.87 -0.13 16.02
CA ALA A 60 15.59 1.29 16.14
C ALA A 60 14.15 1.50 16.57
N ASN A 61 13.81 2.68 17.02
CA ASN A 61 12.40 3.07 17.18
C ASN A 61 11.68 2.87 15.86
N CYS A 62 10.50 2.25 15.88
CA CYS A 62 9.76 2.08 14.64
C CYS A 62 8.25 2.27 14.82
N ILE A 63 7.63 2.79 13.76
CA ILE A 63 6.19 2.96 13.63
C ILE A 63 5.76 2.23 12.36
N TYR A 64 4.87 1.29 12.50
CA TYR A 64 4.36 0.50 11.39
C TYR A 64 2.85 0.30 11.51
N HIS A 65 2.22 -0.15 10.44
CA HIS A 65 0.77 -0.36 10.41
C HIS A 65 0.42 -1.84 10.61
N ASP A 66 -0.84 -2.11 10.97
CA ASP A 66 -1.37 -3.46 11.02
C ASP A 66 -1.74 -3.95 9.61
N ASP A 67 -0.72 -4.15 8.77
CA ASP A 67 -0.89 -4.57 7.38
C ASP A 67 -1.58 -5.92 7.25
N TYR A 68 -1.31 -6.87 8.16
CA TYR A 68 -2.00 -8.16 8.18
C TYR A 68 -3.48 -8.00 8.52
N GLY A 69 -3.81 -7.26 9.56
CA GLY A 69 -5.20 -6.98 9.94
C GLY A 69 -5.95 -6.24 8.84
N ALA A 70 -5.29 -5.26 8.19
CA ALA A 70 -5.83 -4.51 7.07
C ALA A 70 -6.11 -5.41 5.85
N GLY A 71 -5.15 -6.28 5.49
CA GLY A 71 -5.34 -7.29 4.46
C GLY A 71 -6.52 -8.20 4.77
N LYS A 72 -6.60 -8.69 6.00
CA LYS A 72 -7.69 -9.58 6.44
C LYS A 72 -9.06 -8.89 6.35
N ALA A 73 -9.17 -7.64 6.79
CA ALA A 73 -10.41 -6.87 6.68
C ALA A 73 -10.82 -6.65 5.22
N MET A 74 -9.87 -6.31 4.33
CA MET A 74 -10.14 -6.18 2.90
C MET A 74 -10.58 -7.51 2.29
N GLY A 75 -9.92 -8.63 2.60
CA GLY A 75 -10.31 -9.95 2.11
C GLY A 75 -11.73 -10.35 2.54
N GLN A 76 -12.12 -10.06 3.78
CA GLN A 76 -13.49 -10.30 4.27
C GLN A 76 -14.51 -9.41 3.52
N ALA A 77 -14.21 -8.13 3.30
CA ALA A 77 -15.07 -7.23 2.56
C ALA A 77 -15.24 -7.70 1.09
N VAL A 78 -14.14 -8.04 0.44
CA VAL A 78 -14.13 -8.57 -0.94
C VAL A 78 -14.98 -9.83 -1.05
N ALA A 79 -14.85 -10.77 -0.13
CA ALA A 79 -15.68 -11.96 -0.11
C ALA A 79 -17.19 -11.66 0.02
N GLY A 80 -17.54 -10.56 0.69
CA GLY A 80 -18.93 -10.14 0.86
C GLY A 80 -19.60 -9.65 -0.43
N PHE A 81 -18.84 -9.10 -1.37
CA PHE A 81 -19.40 -8.55 -2.61
C PHE A 81 -18.96 -9.27 -3.89
N SER A 82 -17.95 -10.14 -3.86
CA SER A 82 -17.59 -10.98 -5.01
C SER A 82 -18.67 -12.06 -5.26
N LYS A 83 -19.04 -12.26 -6.53
CA LYS A 83 -20.04 -13.24 -6.96
C LYS A 83 -19.46 -14.34 -7.87
N LYS A 84 -18.27 -14.12 -8.42
CA LYS A 84 -17.62 -15.01 -9.35
C LYS A 84 -16.28 -15.48 -8.80
N GLY A 85 -15.27 -14.65 -8.91
CA GLY A 85 -13.93 -14.94 -8.45
C GLY A 85 -13.15 -13.68 -8.14
N VAL A 86 -12.10 -13.86 -7.35
CA VAL A 86 -11.23 -12.78 -6.88
C VAL A 86 -9.86 -12.93 -7.51
N ALA A 87 -9.31 -11.82 -8.01
CA ALA A 87 -7.90 -11.69 -8.35
C ALA A 87 -7.19 -10.78 -7.36
N TYR A 88 -5.88 -10.99 -7.19
CA TYR A 88 -5.03 -10.18 -6.33
C TYR A 88 -3.76 -9.75 -7.05
N ILE A 89 -3.50 -8.44 -7.05
CA ILE A 89 -2.24 -7.87 -7.55
C ILE A 89 -1.45 -7.38 -6.35
N GLY A 90 -0.52 -8.23 -5.90
CA GLY A 90 0.39 -7.96 -4.79
C GLY A 90 1.67 -7.27 -5.24
N VAL A 91 2.59 -7.11 -4.28
CA VAL A 91 3.97 -6.69 -4.52
C VAL A 91 4.93 -7.76 -3.98
N THR A 92 6.22 -7.57 -4.17
CA THR A 92 7.22 -8.53 -3.69
C THR A 92 7.06 -8.84 -2.21
N ARG A 93 7.06 -10.11 -1.85
CA ARG A 93 6.98 -10.58 -0.44
C ARG A 93 8.26 -10.30 0.36
N ASP A 94 9.30 -9.78 -0.28
CA ASP A 94 10.48 -9.26 0.41
C ASP A 94 10.13 -7.99 1.20
N ASP A 95 9.17 -7.20 0.74
CA ASP A 95 8.49 -6.21 1.56
C ASP A 95 7.60 -6.91 2.59
N LYS A 96 7.99 -6.82 3.87
CA LYS A 96 7.30 -7.56 4.95
C LYS A 96 5.95 -6.96 5.33
N ALA A 97 5.75 -5.67 5.08
CA ALA A 97 4.49 -4.96 5.34
C ALA A 97 3.53 -5.07 4.15
N ALA A 98 3.82 -4.34 3.07
CA ALA A 98 2.93 -4.24 1.91
C ALA A 98 2.86 -5.52 1.08
N GLY A 99 3.94 -6.30 1.00
CA GLY A 99 4.00 -7.57 0.29
C GLY A 99 3.51 -8.74 1.13
N ALA A 100 4.29 -9.17 2.14
CA ALA A 100 3.98 -10.41 2.85
C ALA A 100 2.74 -10.28 3.74
N ALA A 101 2.68 -9.26 4.63
CA ALA A 101 1.63 -9.18 5.63
C ALA A 101 0.25 -8.88 5.02
N ARG A 102 0.15 -7.98 4.02
CA ARG A 102 -1.12 -7.72 3.32
C ARG A 102 -1.62 -8.93 2.57
N ASP A 103 -0.73 -9.62 1.82
CA ASP A 103 -1.06 -10.83 1.06
C ASP A 103 -1.58 -11.94 2.00
N ASP A 104 -0.83 -12.27 3.05
CA ASP A 104 -1.23 -13.29 4.03
C ASP A 104 -2.55 -12.94 4.73
N GLY A 105 -2.72 -11.66 5.09
CA GLY A 105 -3.95 -11.15 5.68
C GLY A 105 -5.13 -11.28 4.71
N PHE A 106 -4.96 -10.83 3.46
CA PHE A 106 -6.01 -10.87 2.44
C PHE A 106 -6.50 -12.31 2.17
N ILE A 107 -5.56 -13.23 2.00
CA ILE A 107 -5.87 -14.67 1.83
C ILE A 107 -6.62 -15.20 3.06
N ALA A 108 -6.16 -14.86 4.28
CA ALA A 108 -6.83 -15.27 5.50
C ALA A 108 -8.25 -14.70 5.61
N GLY A 109 -8.47 -13.45 5.18
CA GLY A 109 -9.77 -12.81 5.14
C GLY A 109 -10.75 -13.52 4.20
N LEU A 110 -10.33 -13.80 2.97
CA LEU A 110 -11.10 -14.57 1.99
C LEU A 110 -11.44 -15.97 2.52
N LYS A 111 -10.44 -16.69 3.02
CA LYS A 111 -10.60 -18.05 3.55
C LYS A 111 -11.60 -18.11 4.70
N ASN A 112 -11.57 -17.13 5.61
CA ASN A 112 -12.52 -17.06 6.73
C ASN A 112 -13.99 -16.90 6.27
N ALA A 113 -14.17 -16.33 5.08
CA ALA A 113 -15.49 -16.18 4.45
C ALA A 113 -15.81 -17.29 3.43
N GLY A 114 -14.99 -18.34 3.35
CA GLY A 114 -15.22 -19.49 2.46
C GLY A 114 -14.83 -19.24 0.99
N VAL A 115 -14.12 -18.14 0.69
CA VAL A 115 -13.67 -17.80 -0.66
C VAL A 115 -12.21 -18.22 -0.84
N THR A 116 -11.91 -18.85 -1.99
CA THR A 116 -10.55 -19.28 -2.35
C THR A 116 -9.95 -18.33 -3.37
N LEU A 117 -8.74 -17.85 -3.10
CA LEU A 117 -7.90 -17.15 -4.08
C LEU A 117 -7.02 -18.18 -4.77
N PHE A 118 -7.25 -18.42 -6.06
CA PHE A 118 -6.47 -19.35 -6.86
C PHE A 118 -5.13 -18.70 -7.28
N GLU A 119 -4.08 -19.52 -7.41
CA GLU A 119 -2.74 -19.00 -7.77
C GLU A 119 -2.71 -18.37 -9.17
N GLU A 120 -3.49 -18.91 -10.13
CA GLU A 120 -3.64 -18.32 -11.47
C GLU A 120 -4.25 -16.92 -11.46
N ASN A 121 -4.95 -16.54 -10.40
CA ASN A 121 -5.56 -15.22 -10.22
C ASN A 121 -4.67 -14.25 -9.43
N LYS A 122 -3.40 -14.61 -9.17
CA LYS A 122 -2.45 -13.76 -8.48
C LYS A 122 -1.40 -13.19 -9.43
N ARG A 123 -1.03 -11.94 -9.20
CA ARG A 123 0.10 -11.29 -9.89
C ARG A 123 0.97 -10.55 -8.88
N THR A 124 2.25 -10.45 -9.19
CA THR A 124 3.19 -9.62 -8.45
C THR A 124 3.58 -8.44 -9.31
N SER A 125 3.39 -7.24 -8.80
CA SER A 125 3.61 -5.96 -9.48
C SER A 125 4.71 -5.18 -8.75
N ALA A 126 5.27 -4.17 -9.38
CA ALA A 126 5.97 -3.10 -8.70
C ALA A 126 4.97 -2.10 -8.09
N PHE A 127 5.50 -1.08 -7.37
CA PHE A 127 4.65 -0.05 -6.75
C PHE A 127 4.26 1.07 -7.75
N THR A 128 4.12 0.76 -9.04
CA THR A 128 3.83 1.75 -10.08
C THR A 128 2.48 1.52 -10.74
N LEU A 129 1.95 2.55 -11.36
CA LEU A 129 0.72 2.50 -12.13
C LEU A 129 0.89 1.58 -13.34
N GLU A 130 2.01 1.70 -14.05
CA GLU A 130 2.32 0.94 -15.26
C GLU A 130 2.34 -0.57 -14.98
N SER A 131 3.03 -0.99 -13.91
CA SER A 131 3.08 -2.41 -13.55
C SER A 131 1.73 -2.93 -13.04
N GLY A 132 0.92 -2.08 -12.42
CA GLY A 132 -0.47 -2.38 -12.06
C GLY A 132 -1.33 -2.60 -13.30
N TYR A 133 -1.17 -1.75 -14.32
CA TYR A 133 -1.84 -1.89 -15.61
C TYR A 133 -1.47 -3.20 -16.31
N GLU A 134 -0.16 -3.48 -16.45
CA GLU A 134 0.32 -4.70 -17.09
C GLU A 134 -0.18 -5.96 -16.39
N SER A 135 -0.10 -5.99 -15.05
CA SER A 135 -0.56 -7.12 -14.24
C SER A 135 -2.08 -7.35 -14.36
N ALA A 136 -2.87 -6.27 -14.37
CA ALA A 136 -4.32 -6.36 -14.51
C ALA A 136 -4.71 -6.78 -15.93
N LEU A 137 -4.04 -6.27 -16.96
CA LEU A 137 -4.30 -6.64 -18.35
C LEU A 137 -4.03 -8.14 -18.57
N ASP A 138 -2.91 -8.67 -18.05
CA ASP A 138 -2.57 -10.09 -18.11
C ASP A 138 -3.62 -10.96 -17.40
N LEU A 139 -4.13 -10.56 -16.23
CA LEU A 139 -5.23 -11.23 -15.56
C LEU A 139 -6.50 -11.27 -16.43
N LEU A 140 -6.86 -10.15 -17.04
CA LEU A 140 -8.06 -10.04 -17.85
C LEU A 140 -7.96 -10.86 -19.15
N GLU A 141 -6.79 -10.90 -19.77
CA GLU A 141 -6.51 -11.68 -20.98
C GLU A 141 -6.45 -13.18 -20.72
N SER A 142 -6.10 -13.60 -19.49
CA SER A 142 -6.10 -15.01 -19.09
C SER A 142 -7.51 -15.62 -19.00
N LYS A 143 -8.56 -14.80 -19.20
CA LYS A 143 -9.99 -15.20 -19.18
C LYS A 143 -10.44 -15.85 -17.88
N CYS A 144 -9.82 -15.52 -16.77
CA CYS A 144 -10.29 -15.90 -15.45
C CYS A 144 -11.70 -15.34 -15.20
N ASP A 145 -12.60 -16.15 -14.67
CA ASP A 145 -13.95 -15.69 -14.30
C ASP A 145 -13.90 -14.94 -12.96
N ILE A 146 -13.50 -13.68 -13.02
CA ILE A 146 -13.33 -12.78 -11.87
C ILE A 146 -14.28 -11.58 -11.97
N ASP A 147 -14.73 -11.10 -10.83
CA ASP A 147 -15.50 -9.87 -10.69
C ASP A 147 -14.87 -8.88 -9.68
N VAL A 148 -13.73 -9.24 -9.11
CA VAL A 148 -12.94 -8.37 -8.24
C VAL A 148 -11.46 -8.47 -8.57
N ILE A 149 -10.78 -7.31 -8.69
CA ILE A 149 -9.33 -7.19 -8.68
C ILE A 149 -8.94 -6.40 -7.43
N SER A 150 -8.35 -7.06 -6.45
CA SER A 150 -7.83 -6.42 -5.25
C SER A 150 -6.34 -6.13 -5.40
N CYS A 151 -5.95 -4.89 -5.15
CA CYS A 151 -4.59 -4.39 -5.37
C CYS A 151 -3.91 -4.04 -4.05
N ALA A 152 -2.62 -4.35 -3.91
CA ALA A 152 -1.85 -4.08 -2.70
C ALA A 152 -1.65 -2.58 -2.41
N THR A 153 -1.86 -1.70 -3.41
CA THR A 153 -1.83 -0.24 -3.24
C THR A 153 -2.84 0.44 -4.17
N ASP A 154 -3.23 1.67 -3.83
CA ASP A 154 -4.11 2.49 -4.68
C ASP A 154 -3.44 2.88 -6.00
N THR A 155 -2.11 2.95 -6.06
CA THR A 155 -1.38 3.20 -7.30
C THR A 155 -1.53 2.03 -8.28
N ILE A 156 -1.41 0.80 -7.79
CA ILE A 156 -1.68 -0.41 -8.59
C ILE A 156 -3.14 -0.46 -9.00
N ALA A 157 -4.07 -0.09 -8.09
CA ALA A 157 -5.50 -0.04 -8.39
C ALA A 157 -5.84 0.95 -9.52
N ALA A 158 -5.17 2.10 -9.57
CA ALA A 158 -5.32 3.05 -10.67
C ALA A 158 -4.92 2.44 -12.02
N GLY A 159 -3.80 1.71 -12.06
CA GLY A 159 -3.37 0.96 -13.25
C GLY A 159 -4.39 -0.13 -13.65
N ALA A 160 -4.92 -0.85 -12.68
CA ALA A 160 -5.93 -1.89 -12.92
C ALA A 160 -7.23 -1.31 -13.53
N ILE A 161 -7.68 -0.14 -13.07
CA ILE A 161 -8.84 0.55 -13.64
C ILE A 161 -8.57 0.91 -15.12
N GLU A 162 -7.38 1.39 -15.46
CA GLU A 162 -7.00 1.71 -16.84
C GLU A 162 -6.94 0.45 -17.72
N ALA A 163 -6.42 -0.67 -17.19
CA ALA A 163 -6.38 -1.95 -17.90
C ALA A 163 -7.77 -2.49 -18.21
N ILE A 164 -8.73 -2.38 -17.29
CA ILE A 164 -10.13 -2.78 -17.50
C ILE A 164 -10.73 -2.02 -18.69
N GLN A 165 -10.46 -0.73 -18.83
CA GLN A 165 -10.92 0.05 -20.00
C GLN A 165 -10.37 -0.54 -21.30
N THR A 166 -9.08 -0.77 -21.35
CA THR A 166 -8.39 -1.32 -22.53
C THR A 166 -8.96 -2.68 -22.92
N TYR A 167 -9.10 -3.58 -21.95
CA TYR A 167 -9.61 -4.93 -22.15
C TYR A 167 -11.04 -4.96 -22.64
N LEU A 168 -11.93 -4.18 -22.04
CA LEU A 168 -13.34 -4.14 -22.42
C LEU A 168 -13.58 -3.41 -23.74
N LYS A 169 -12.57 -2.79 -24.34
CA LYS A 169 -12.67 -2.00 -25.57
C LYS A 169 -13.85 -0.99 -25.56
N LYS A 170 -14.22 -0.53 -24.38
CA LYS A 170 -15.32 0.42 -24.22
C LYS A 170 -14.88 1.77 -24.76
N GLN A 171 -15.62 2.28 -25.74
CA GLN A 171 -15.45 3.65 -26.21
C GLN A 171 -15.88 4.59 -25.10
N ILE A 172 -14.95 5.42 -24.66
CA ILE A 172 -15.26 6.49 -23.74
C ILE A 172 -15.93 7.60 -24.55
N PRO A 173 -17.02 8.20 -24.03
CA PRO A 173 -17.64 9.32 -24.69
C PRO A 173 -16.60 10.42 -24.95
N THR A 174 -16.55 10.93 -26.19
CA THR A 174 -15.61 11.98 -26.60
C THR A 174 -15.80 13.30 -25.83
N ASN A 175 -16.92 13.44 -25.11
CA ASN A 175 -17.22 14.55 -24.20
C ASN A 175 -16.75 14.31 -22.74
N ALA A 176 -16.11 13.18 -22.44
CA ALA A 176 -15.45 12.99 -21.15
C ALA A 176 -14.26 13.95 -21.06
N ALA A 177 -14.51 15.12 -20.49
CA ALA A 177 -13.66 16.30 -20.57
C ALA A 177 -12.32 16.18 -19.83
N ASP A 178 -12.18 15.17 -18.96
CA ASP A 178 -10.97 14.99 -18.13
C ASP A 178 -10.74 13.52 -17.74
N ALA A 179 -9.55 13.23 -17.23
CA ALA A 179 -9.13 11.88 -16.79
C ALA A 179 -10.03 11.35 -15.66
N GLY A 180 -10.55 12.20 -14.81
CA GLY A 180 -11.44 11.81 -13.71
C GLY A 180 -12.81 11.34 -14.23
N ALA A 181 -13.40 12.05 -15.18
CA ALA A 181 -14.64 11.64 -15.83
C ALA A 181 -14.49 10.29 -16.53
N ARG A 182 -13.33 10.07 -17.16
CA ARG A 182 -12.97 8.81 -17.80
C ARG A 182 -12.88 7.66 -16.80
N MET A 183 -12.18 7.82 -15.69
CA MET A 183 -12.07 6.78 -14.68
C MET A 183 -13.42 6.44 -14.03
N ARG A 184 -14.23 7.43 -13.71
CA ARG A 184 -15.58 7.21 -13.19
C ARG A 184 -16.44 6.41 -14.17
N TYR A 185 -16.42 6.77 -15.46
CA TYR A 185 -17.16 6.04 -16.50
C TYR A 185 -16.74 4.55 -16.56
N ILE A 186 -15.45 4.25 -16.44
CA ILE A 186 -14.95 2.86 -16.40
C ILE A 186 -15.56 2.12 -15.21
N LEU A 187 -15.45 2.67 -14.02
CA LEU A 187 -15.94 2.04 -12.79
C LEU A 187 -17.46 1.82 -12.82
N GLU A 188 -18.22 2.77 -13.36
CA GLU A 188 -19.68 2.69 -13.48
C GLU A 188 -20.15 1.67 -14.54
N ASN A 189 -19.32 1.43 -15.56
CA ASN A 189 -19.68 0.60 -16.72
C ASN A 189 -18.97 -0.76 -16.77
N THR A 190 -18.28 -1.16 -15.70
CA THR A 190 -17.68 -2.49 -15.56
C THR A 190 -18.41 -3.32 -14.50
N SER A 191 -18.41 -4.65 -14.68
CA SER A 191 -18.82 -5.59 -13.65
C SER A 191 -17.65 -5.98 -12.72
N ILE A 192 -16.43 -5.49 -12.99
CA ILE A 192 -15.23 -5.82 -12.22
C ILE A 192 -15.01 -4.69 -11.21
N ARG A 193 -15.06 -5.03 -9.93
CA ARG A 193 -14.72 -4.09 -8.85
C ARG A 193 -13.21 -4.06 -8.63
N VAL A 194 -12.68 -2.88 -8.35
CA VAL A 194 -11.27 -2.70 -7.98
C VAL A 194 -11.19 -2.22 -6.53
N THR A 195 -10.26 -2.78 -5.78
CA THR A 195 -9.97 -2.33 -4.40
C THR A 195 -8.49 -2.01 -4.25
N GLY A 196 -8.15 -1.19 -3.27
CA GLY A 196 -6.77 -0.73 -3.05
C GLY A 196 -6.38 -0.64 -1.58
N PHE A 197 -5.20 -0.04 -1.33
CA PHE A 197 -4.68 0.30 -0.01
C PHE A 197 -3.98 1.66 -0.08
N GLY A 198 -4.34 2.59 0.81
CA GLY A 198 -3.70 3.90 0.94
C GLY A 198 -4.64 5.07 1.13
N ASP A 199 -5.94 4.94 0.79
CA ASP A 199 -6.91 6.05 0.77
C ASP A 199 -6.35 7.26 0.00
N ASN A 200 -5.89 7.00 -1.23
CA ASN A 200 -5.23 7.99 -2.06
C ASN A 200 -6.24 9.07 -2.47
N GLN A 201 -6.01 10.31 -2.01
CA GLN A 201 -6.93 11.41 -2.21
C GLN A 201 -7.09 11.81 -3.68
N MET A 202 -6.03 11.66 -4.50
CA MET A 202 -6.11 11.93 -5.93
C MET A 202 -6.97 10.88 -6.64
N LEU A 203 -6.74 9.60 -6.36
CA LEU A 203 -7.58 8.53 -6.91
C LEU A 203 -9.04 8.71 -6.49
N LYS A 204 -9.30 9.01 -5.22
CA LYS A 204 -10.63 9.30 -4.70
C LYS A 204 -11.28 10.48 -5.43
N ALA A 205 -10.56 11.58 -5.62
CA ALA A 205 -11.08 12.77 -6.29
C ALA A 205 -11.48 12.48 -7.74
N VAL A 206 -10.72 11.64 -8.47
CA VAL A 206 -10.99 11.36 -9.88
C VAL A 206 -12.00 10.22 -10.09
N THR A 207 -12.13 9.28 -9.15
CA THR A 207 -13.01 8.11 -9.29
C THR A 207 -14.32 8.22 -8.51
N GLY A 208 -14.41 9.12 -7.55
CA GLY A 208 -15.47 9.14 -6.53
C GLY A 208 -15.18 8.21 -5.35
N GLY A 209 -14.10 7.41 -5.42
CA GLY A 209 -13.65 6.46 -4.40
C GLY A 209 -13.78 5.01 -4.83
N ILE A 210 -12.87 4.20 -4.34
CA ILE A 210 -12.91 2.72 -4.41
C ILE A 210 -12.80 2.17 -2.99
N PRO A 211 -13.21 0.93 -2.72
CA PRO A 211 -12.91 0.30 -1.45
C PRO A 211 -11.39 0.28 -1.22
N THR A 212 -10.93 0.86 -0.12
CA THR A 212 -9.51 0.98 0.19
C THR A 212 -9.26 0.97 1.70
N ILE A 213 -8.01 0.79 2.10
CA ILE A 213 -7.59 0.87 3.50
C ILE A 213 -6.96 2.24 3.74
N HIS A 214 -7.49 2.96 4.73
CA HIS A 214 -6.89 4.18 5.26
C HIS A 214 -5.91 3.82 6.38
N PHE A 215 -4.66 4.21 6.20
CA PHE A 215 -3.63 4.20 7.24
C PHE A 215 -3.37 5.60 7.78
N GLY A 216 -3.03 5.69 9.06
CA GLY A 216 -2.74 6.96 9.73
C GLY A 216 -1.37 7.55 9.37
N TYR A 217 -1.08 7.80 8.09
CA TYR A 217 0.24 8.31 7.63
C TYR A 217 0.66 9.60 8.32
N LYS A 218 -0.27 10.55 8.48
CA LYS A 218 0.00 11.80 9.22
C LYS A 218 0.38 11.51 10.68
N THR A 219 -0.33 10.59 11.32
CA THR A 219 -0.04 10.17 12.70
C THR A 219 1.32 9.49 12.77
N SER A 220 1.68 8.65 11.80
CA SER A 220 3.01 8.03 11.72
C SER A 220 4.12 9.07 11.66
N GLY A 221 3.95 10.10 10.84
CA GLY A 221 4.93 11.18 10.72
C GLY A 221 5.08 11.98 12.02
N ILE A 222 3.96 12.35 12.67
CA ILE A 222 3.97 13.07 13.95
C ILE A 222 4.67 12.25 15.04
N ARG A 223 4.25 10.99 15.22
CA ARG A 223 4.84 10.10 16.23
C ARG A 223 6.31 9.78 15.93
N GLY A 224 6.66 9.66 14.64
CA GLY A 224 8.06 9.48 14.23
C GLY A 224 8.94 10.65 14.62
N ALA A 225 8.47 11.87 14.41
CA ALA A 225 9.19 13.07 14.80
C ALA A 225 9.31 13.19 16.34
N GLU A 226 8.23 12.93 17.08
CA GLU A 226 8.24 12.91 18.55
C GLU A 226 9.26 11.91 19.11
N LEU A 227 9.24 10.66 18.61
CA LEU A 227 10.20 9.63 19.03
C LEU A 227 11.66 10.00 18.67
N LEU A 228 11.86 10.65 17.53
CA LEU A 228 13.21 11.09 17.15
C LEU A 228 13.71 12.20 18.08
N LEU A 229 12.90 13.21 18.34
CA LEU A 229 13.26 14.31 19.26
C LEU A 229 13.55 13.78 20.66
N ASP A 230 12.71 12.89 21.18
CA ASP A 230 12.94 12.21 22.45
C ASP A 230 14.28 11.46 22.49
N SER A 231 14.63 10.78 21.40
CA SER A 231 15.89 10.04 21.29
C SER A 231 17.11 10.97 21.24
N ILE A 232 16.98 12.13 20.60
CA ILE A 232 18.05 13.15 20.57
C ILE A 232 18.26 13.75 21.96
N GLU A 233 17.18 14.08 22.68
CA GLU A 233 17.27 14.74 23.98
C GLU A 233 17.71 13.80 25.12
N LYS A 234 17.22 12.56 25.11
CA LYS A 234 17.39 11.59 26.22
C LYS A 234 18.56 10.61 26.00
N GLY A 235 19.12 10.58 24.80
CA GLY A 235 20.17 9.63 24.43
C GLY A 235 19.65 8.21 24.15
N GLU A 236 20.54 7.23 24.25
CA GLU A 236 20.24 5.82 23.93
C GLU A 236 19.13 5.25 24.84
N GLN A 237 18.13 4.67 24.22
CA GLN A 237 16.96 4.06 24.88
C GLN A 237 16.68 2.68 24.28
N ILE A 238 15.89 1.89 25.01
CA ILE A 238 15.32 0.65 24.46
C ILE A 238 14.39 1.02 23.30
N PRO A 239 14.56 0.41 22.11
CA PRO A 239 13.74 0.72 20.96
C PRO A 239 12.23 0.53 21.21
N ILE A 240 11.43 1.50 20.82
CA ILE A 240 9.96 1.47 20.89
C ILE A 240 9.42 0.97 19.57
N GLU A 241 8.59 -0.07 19.62
CA GLU A 241 7.81 -0.56 18.49
C GLU A 241 6.36 -0.09 18.61
N MET A 242 5.91 0.79 17.72
CA MET A 242 4.54 1.31 17.72
C MET A 242 3.78 0.79 16.50
N LYS A 243 2.76 -0.04 16.75
CA LYS A 243 1.85 -0.51 15.71
C LYS A 243 0.61 0.38 15.66
N LEU A 244 0.31 0.96 14.50
CA LEU A 244 -0.89 1.75 14.24
C LEU A 244 -1.97 0.89 13.57
N GLY A 245 -3.22 1.20 13.88
CA GLY A 245 -4.38 0.57 13.25
C GLY A 245 -4.66 1.11 11.85
N PHE A 246 -5.77 0.66 11.30
CA PHE A 246 -6.27 1.03 9.98
C PHE A 246 -7.78 1.25 10.02
N ARG A 247 -8.34 1.76 8.91
CA ARG A 247 -9.77 1.84 8.68
C ARG A 247 -10.07 1.39 7.24
N LEU A 248 -11.06 0.51 7.06
CA LEU A 248 -11.62 0.19 5.75
C LEU A 248 -12.56 1.32 5.33
N VAL A 249 -12.44 1.79 4.09
CA VAL A 249 -13.19 2.93 3.54
C VAL A 249 -13.84 2.51 2.22
N GLY A 250 -15.07 2.93 2.00
CA GLY A 250 -15.78 2.73 0.74
C GLY A 250 -16.22 1.29 0.45
N ALA A 251 -16.19 0.40 1.44
CA ALA A 251 -16.66 -0.98 1.27
C ALA A 251 -18.17 -1.12 1.51
N ASP A 252 -18.77 -0.20 2.26
CA ASP A 252 -20.20 -0.16 2.56
C ASP A 252 -20.85 1.06 1.88
N PRO A 253 -22.03 0.95 1.26
CA PRO A 253 -22.77 2.08 0.73
C PRO A 253 -23.06 3.17 1.78
N SER A 254 -23.11 2.84 3.05
CA SER A 254 -23.29 3.78 4.17
C SER A 254 -22.07 4.63 4.50
N ASP A 255 -20.87 4.24 4.04
CA ASP A 255 -19.62 4.99 4.26
C ASP A 255 -19.60 6.35 3.53
N SER A 256 -20.47 6.56 2.54
CA SER A 256 -20.58 7.81 1.79
C SER A 256 -21.26 8.95 2.59
N GLU A 257 -21.99 8.66 3.67
CA GLU A 257 -22.72 9.66 4.45
C GLU A 257 -21.90 10.32 5.56
N ASN A 258 -20.74 9.80 5.90
CA ASN A 258 -19.89 10.32 7.00
C ASN A 258 -18.76 11.26 6.52
N LEU A 259 -18.86 11.84 5.34
CA LEU A 259 -17.84 12.70 4.71
C LEU A 259 -18.28 14.16 4.53
N THR A 260 -19.14 14.68 5.44
CA THR A 260 -19.44 16.13 5.54
C THR A 260 -18.74 16.74 6.75
#